data_3a2a3b9f8efd251892e9115fcbfe5505
#
_entry.id   3a2a3b9f8efd251892e9115fcbfe5505
#
_cell.length_a   1.000
_cell.length_b   1.000
_cell.length_c   1.000
_cell.angle_alpha   90.00
_cell.angle_beta   90.00
_cell.angle_gamma   90.00
#
_symmetry.space_group_name_H-M   'P 1'
#
loop_
_entity.id
_entity.type
_entity.pdbx_description
1 polymer ?
#
loop_
_entity_poly.entity_id
_entity_poly.type
_entity_poly.pdbx_seq_one_letter_code
_entity_poly.pdbx_strand_id
1 'polypeptide(L)'
;GIGRGARPGSTAIGVTGANLPPGVRAWILFDPNKEGFQLVASRVVAKGPEISYAVGIDGLSLIMLLLSVIVSFCAMWMAPKVGSREKLYFSSLLFISAGALGAFCSTDVFFFYAFHELALIPTFFMIGLWGTGEDRVNTAWKITIYLAVGSIVLLAGLIAFQMQLSQGGLTFDFTTLQERAASGAISAEAQGWIFLTLLIGFGILVSLFPFHSWAAPAYASAPAPTSMLHAGVLKKFGLYGLLRFTPMLPEGLETWRNLLLVLLIGNILFVGFVTLAQKHLDGLLGNSSVMHMGYVFLGIASWSAATGEPIGLTGAVLLMFGHGISIALLFGLAGKLRDRVGTLEMEKLGGLGKQIPIFSFLFGLAAFASAGLPGVAN
;
A
#
# COMPACT_ATOMS: atom_id res chain seq x y z
N GLY A 1 47.01 -6.16 3.02
CA GLY A 1 46.81 -5.34 4.17
C GLY A 1 45.51 -5.70 4.85
N ILE A 2 45.58 -6.38 5.97
CA ILE A 2 44.40 -6.82 6.77
C ILE A 2 43.88 -5.56 7.48
N GLY A 3 42.73 -5.06 7.08
CA GLY A 3 42.04 -3.99 7.78
C GLY A 3 41.38 -4.52 9.04
N ARG A 4 41.86 -4.13 10.21
CA ARG A 4 41.25 -4.36 11.53
C ARG A 4 39.97 -3.52 11.63
N GLY A 5 38.83 -4.16 11.98
CA GLY A 5 37.61 -3.45 12.33
C GLY A 5 36.32 -4.27 12.26
N ALA A 6 36.36 -5.57 12.52
CA ALA A 6 35.15 -6.35 12.76
C ALA A 6 34.86 -6.41 14.26
N ARG A 7 33.74 -5.84 14.72
CA ARG A 7 33.19 -6.03 16.05
C ARG A 7 32.67 -7.47 16.19
N PRO A 8 32.84 -8.12 17.37
CA PRO A 8 32.38 -9.50 17.57
C PRO A 8 30.83 -9.49 17.58
N GLY A 9 30.22 -10.17 16.63
CA GLY A 9 28.77 -10.36 16.55
C GLY A 9 28.19 -10.30 15.12
N SER A 10 28.89 -9.76 14.12
CA SER A 10 28.43 -9.82 12.73
C SER A 10 29.00 -11.07 12.05
N THR A 11 28.23 -12.10 11.93
CA THR A 11 28.43 -13.16 10.92
C THR A 11 28.22 -12.53 9.55
N ALA A 12 29.21 -11.82 9.05
CA ALA A 12 29.26 -11.39 7.67
C ALA A 12 29.42 -12.67 6.81
N ILE A 13 28.32 -13.23 6.36
CA ILE A 13 28.34 -14.12 5.21
C ILE A 13 28.86 -13.24 4.06
N GLY A 14 30.08 -13.51 3.62
CA GLY A 14 30.76 -12.78 2.54
C GLY A 14 30.10 -12.98 1.16
N VAL A 15 28.81 -12.67 1.06
CA VAL A 15 28.12 -12.53 -0.20
C VAL A 15 28.38 -11.10 -0.66
N THR A 16 29.36 -10.94 -1.55
CA THR A 16 29.57 -9.69 -2.27
C THR A 16 28.30 -9.40 -3.06
N GLY A 17 27.43 -8.53 -2.51
CA GLY A 17 26.04 -8.31 -2.93
C GLY A 17 25.83 -7.65 -4.30
N ALA A 18 26.84 -7.69 -5.20
CA ALA A 18 26.75 -7.09 -6.52
C ALA A 18 25.69 -7.73 -7.44
N ASN A 19 25.33 -9.00 -7.19
CA ASN A 19 24.44 -9.78 -8.06
C ASN A 19 23.07 -10.12 -7.43
N LEU A 20 22.75 -9.59 -6.26
CA LEU A 20 21.45 -9.84 -5.62
C LEU A 20 20.39 -8.84 -6.13
N PRO A 21 19.12 -9.30 -6.28
CA PRO A 21 18.02 -8.38 -6.56
C PRO A 21 17.97 -7.22 -5.54
N PRO A 22 17.67 -5.99 -5.95
CA PRO A 22 17.72 -4.80 -5.08
C PRO A 22 16.98 -4.97 -3.75
N GLY A 23 15.82 -5.60 -3.73
CA GLY A 23 15.04 -5.84 -2.51
C GLY A 23 15.72 -6.79 -1.53
N VAL A 24 16.36 -7.86 -2.03
CA VAL A 24 17.11 -8.81 -1.18
C VAL A 24 18.39 -8.16 -0.63
N ARG A 25 19.07 -7.36 -1.47
CA ARG A 25 20.24 -6.60 -1.04
C ARG A 25 19.89 -5.58 0.05
N ALA A 26 18.78 -4.88 -0.10
CA ALA A 26 18.28 -3.95 0.90
C ALA A 26 18.04 -4.61 2.26
N TRP A 27 17.40 -5.78 2.26
CA TRP A 27 17.13 -6.56 3.47
C TRP A 27 18.41 -7.01 4.19
N ILE A 28 19.43 -7.46 3.46
CA ILE A 28 20.68 -7.96 4.03
C ILE A 28 21.55 -6.82 4.59
N LEU A 29 21.53 -5.63 3.98
CA LEU A 29 22.38 -4.50 4.34
C LEU A 29 21.72 -3.54 5.34
N PHE A 30 20.45 -3.68 5.63
CA PHE A 30 19.72 -2.82 6.56
C PHE A 30 20.16 -3.11 8.00
N ASP A 31 20.52 -2.07 8.74
CA ASP A 31 20.83 -2.15 10.17
C ASP A 31 19.61 -1.70 11.01
N PRO A 32 18.93 -2.61 11.72
CA PRO A 32 17.74 -2.27 12.49
C PRO A 32 18.01 -1.36 13.71
N ASN A 33 19.28 -1.18 14.09
CA ASN A 33 19.66 -0.32 15.20
C ASN A 33 20.01 1.11 14.77
N LYS A 34 19.97 1.39 13.47
CA LYS A 34 20.26 2.71 12.93
C LYS A 34 18.96 3.43 12.57
N GLU A 35 18.72 4.59 13.19
CA GLU A 35 17.57 5.43 12.89
C GLU A 35 17.68 6.15 11.54
N GLY A 36 16.53 6.51 10.97
CA GLY A 36 16.42 7.24 9.72
C GLY A 36 16.62 6.41 8.47
N PHE A 37 16.69 7.09 7.33
CA PHE A 37 16.87 6.43 6.04
C PHE A 37 18.30 5.92 5.85
N GLN A 38 18.39 4.70 5.35
CA GLN A 38 19.65 4.00 5.03
C GLN A 38 19.71 3.67 3.55
N LEU A 39 20.91 3.32 3.07
CA LEU A 39 21.16 2.99 1.65
C LEU A 39 20.68 4.10 0.71
N VAL A 40 20.82 5.35 1.14
CA VAL A 40 20.35 6.52 0.42
C VAL A 40 21.19 6.72 -0.85
N ALA A 41 20.48 6.91 -1.98
CA ALA A 41 21.06 7.34 -3.23
C ALA A 41 20.21 8.48 -3.79
N SER A 42 20.84 9.58 -4.17
CA SER A 42 20.14 10.74 -4.69
C SER A 42 20.80 11.32 -5.94
N ARG A 43 19.97 11.86 -6.82
CA ARG A 43 20.40 12.61 -8.00
C ARG A 43 19.48 13.80 -8.21
N VAL A 44 20.04 14.99 -8.21
CA VAL A 44 19.29 16.22 -8.50
C VAL A 44 18.77 16.18 -9.94
N VAL A 45 17.46 16.35 -10.10
CA VAL A 45 16.76 16.38 -11.40
C VAL A 45 16.46 17.83 -11.82
N ALA A 46 16.05 18.67 -10.86
CA ALA A 46 15.79 20.09 -11.08
C ALA A 46 16.41 20.93 -9.95
N LYS A 47 16.85 22.15 -10.27
CA LYS A 47 17.57 23.03 -9.32
C LYS A 47 16.75 24.22 -8.81
N GLY A 48 15.60 24.47 -9.37
CA GLY A 48 14.79 25.58 -8.91
C GLY A 48 13.30 25.36 -9.18
N PRO A 49 12.55 24.72 -8.26
CA PRO A 49 12.93 24.19 -6.94
C PRO A 49 13.83 22.95 -7.03
N GLU A 50 14.57 22.66 -5.96
CA GLU A 50 15.39 21.46 -5.92
C GLU A 50 14.50 20.23 -5.79
N ILE A 51 14.43 19.45 -6.87
CA ILE A 51 13.76 18.15 -6.92
C ILE A 51 14.84 17.11 -7.16
N SER A 52 14.92 16.15 -6.26
CA SER A 52 15.92 15.09 -6.30
C SER A 52 15.25 13.73 -6.44
N TYR A 53 15.62 12.98 -7.48
CA TYR A 53 15.36 11.56 -7.49
C TYR A 53 16.17 10.92 -6.38
N ALA A 54 15.53 10.75 -5.24
CA ALA A 54 16.18 10.26 -4.04
C ALA A 54 15.44 9.04 -3.52
N VAL A 55 16.20 7.99 -3.22
CA VAL A 55 15.71 6.70 -2.70
C VAL A 55 16.49 6.34 -1.45
N GLY A 56 15.80 5.76 -0.49
CA GLY A 56 16.35 5.29 0.77
C GLY A 56 15.37 4.35 1.46
N ILE A 57 15.81 3.67 2.48
CA ILE A 57 15.01 2.69 3.22
C ILE A 57 15.15 2.93 4.71
N ASP A 58 14.02 2.93 5.40
CA ASP A 58 13.94 2.77 6.85
C ASP A 58 13.12 1.52 7.19
N GLY A 59 12.84 1.27 8.45
CA GLY A 59 12.10 0.08 8.88
C GLY A 59 10.72 -0.05 8.23
N LEU A 60 9.98 1.06 8.08
CA LEU A 60 8.66 1.07 7.43
C LEU A 60 8.77 0.78 5.92
N SER A 61 9.69 1.46 5.23
CA SER A 61 9.96 1.23 3.81
C SER A 61 10.37 -0.21 3.53
N LEU A 62 11.25 -0.78 4.36
CA LEU A 62 11.77 -2.14 4.20
C LEU A 62 10.64 -3.18 4.19
N ILE A 63 9.70 -3.08 5.14
CA ILE A 63 8.55 -3.98 5.24
C ILE A 63 7.66 -3.85 4.00
N MET A 64 7.38 -2.62 3.55
CA MET A 64 6.55 -2.39 2.38
C MET A 64 7.24 -2.79 1.07
N LEU A 65 8.55 -2.64 0.96
CA LEU A 65 9.33 -3.13 -0.17
C LEU A 65 9.33 -4.65 -0.25
N LEU A 66 9.52 -5.33 0.89
CA LEU A 66 9.46 -6.79 0.95
C LEU A 66 8.09 -7.30 0.50
N LEU A 67 7.02 -6.71 1.03
CA LEU A 67 5.65 -7.01 0.60
C LEU A 67 5.50 -6.83 -0.92
N SER A 68 5.96 -5.70 -1.43
CA SER A 68 5.82 -5.35 -2.85
C SER A 68 6.56 -6.31 -3.76
N VAL A 69 7.79 -6.71 -3.40
CA VAL A 69 8.58 -7.68 -4.18
C VAL A 69 7.89 -9.05 -4.21
N ILE A 70 7.46 -9.56 -3.05
CA ILE A 70 6.79 -10.87 -2.95
C ILE A 70 5.51 -10.88 -3.78
N VAL A 71 4.64 -9.89 -3.58
CA VAL A 71 3.34 -9.84 -4.26
C VAL A 71 3.52 -9.60 -5.77
N SER A 72 4.46 -8.74 -6.19
CA SER A 72 4.74 -8.50 -7.61
C SER A 72 5.25 -9.76 -8.31
N PHE A 73 6.17 -10.49 -7.68
CA PHE A 73 6.65 -11.76 -8.21
C PHE A 73 5.52 -12.78 -8.35
N CYS A 74 4.72 -12.96 -7.28
CA CYS A 74 3.59 -13.88 -7.31
C CYS A 74 2.53 -13.47 -8.34
N ALA A 75 2.23 -12.17 -8.48
CA ALA A 75 1.28 -11.67 -9.46
C ALA A 75 1.74 -11.96 -10.91
N MET A 76 3.01 -11.76 -11.22
CA MET A 76 3.56 -12.11 -12.53
C MET A 76 3.54 -13.62 -12.79
N TRP A 77 3.89 -14.42 -11.77
CA TRP A 77 3.85 -15.89 -11.85
C TRP A 77 2.43 -16.41 -12.08
N MET A 78 1.44 -15.77 -11.47
CA MET A 78 0.01 -16.15 -11.57
C MET A 78 -0.68 -15.60 -12.83
N ALA A 79 0.02 -14.80 -13.66
CA ALA A 79 -0.55 -14.22 -14.86
C ALA A 79 -1.10 -15.30 -15.81
N PRO A 80 -2.31 -15.13 -16.35
CA PRO A 80 -2.85 -16.08 -17.33
C PRO A 80 -2.11 -15.96 -18.66
N LYS A 81 -2.32 -16.95 -19.55
CA LYS A 81 -1.92 -16.79 -20.95
C LYS A 81 -2.74 -15.68 -21.58
N VAL A 82 -2.09 -14.64 -22.04
CA VAL A 82 -2.73 -13.48 -22.66
C VAL A 82 -2.79 -13.68 -24.17
N GLY A 83 -4.00 -13.78 -24.71
CA GLY A 83 -4.17 -14.07 -26.15
C GLY A 83 -3.87 -12.88 -27.07
N SER A 84 -3.98 -11.64 -26.58
CA SER A 84 -3.73 -10.42 -27.37
C SER A 84 -3.10 -9.32 -26.51
N ARG A 85 -2.26 -8.49 -27.14
CA ARG A 85 -1.61 -7.33 -26.48
C ARG A 85 -0.76 -7.74 -25.28
N GLU A 86 -0.11 -8.91 -25.32
CA GLU A 86 0.69 -9.48 -24.21
C GLU A 86 1.75 -8.50 -23.69
N LYS A 87 2.45 -7.79 -24.61
CA LYS A 87 3.44 -6.78 -24.22
C LYS A 87 2.83 -5.67 -23.35
N LEU A 88 1.65 -5.17 -23.72
CA LEU A 88 0.95 -4.13 -22.95
C LEU A 88 0.50 -4.66 -21.58
N TYR A 89 0.04 -5.92 -21.52
CA TYR A 89 -0.36 -6.57 -20.27
C TYR A 89 0.80 -6.63 -19.26
N PHE A 90 1.92 -7.22 -19.66
CA PHE A 90 3.08 -7.35 -18.77
C PHE A 90 3.77 -6.02 -18.49
N SER A 91 3.83 -5.10 -19.46
CA SER A 91 4.30 -3.73 -19.20
C SER A 91 3.44 -3.04 -18.16
N SER A 92 2.12 -3.18 -18.23
CA SER A 92 1.21 -2.60 -17.24
C SER A 92 1.44 -3.17 -15.84
N LEU A 93 1.60 -4.49 -15.70
CA LEU A 93 1.95 -5.11 -14.41
C LEU A 93 3.29 -4.61 -13.86
N LEU A 94 4.29 -4.47 -14.74
CA LEU A 94 5.62 -3.95 -14.36
C LEU A 94 5.54 -2.48 -13.92
N PHE A 95 4.79 -1.63 -14.62
CA PHE A 95 4.60 -0.23 -14.23
C PHE A 95 3.85 -0.09 -12.90
N ILE A 96 2.81 -0.91 -12.66
CA ILE A 96 2.11 -0.96 -11.38
C ILE A 96 3.08 -1.35 -10.26
N SER A 97 3.89 -2.40 -10.47
CA SER A 97 4.89 -2.86 -9.49
C SER A 97 5.99 -1.82 -9.26
N ALA A 98 6.50 -1.19 -10.33
CA ALA A 98 7.51 -0.13 -10.24
C ALA A 98 6.99 1.10 -9.51
N GLY A 99 5.73 1.50 -9.75
CA GLY A 99 5.08 2.57 -9.02
C GLY A 99 5.02 2.31 -7.50
N ALA A 100 4.64 1.10 -7.10
CA ALA A 100 4.62 0.73 -5.70
C ALA A 100 6.02 0.72 -5.06
N LEU A 101 6.99 0.05 -5.70
CA LEU A 101 8.37 -0.02 -5.20
C LEU A 101 8.99 1.36 -5.12
N GLY A 102 8.83 2.19 -6.18
CA GLY A 102 9.34 3.55 -6.23
C GLY A 102 8.75 4.43 -5.13
N ALA A 103 7.46 4.37 -4.90
CA ALA A 103 6.80 5.13 -3.84
C ALA A 103 7.33 4.77 -2.45
N PHE A 104 7.48 3.47 -2.12
CA PHE A 104 7.92 3.05 -0.79
C PHE A 104 9.41 3.29 -0.53
N CYS A 105 10.24 3.42 -1.55
CA CYS A 105 11.65 3.75 -1.37
C CYS A 105 11.98 5.23 -1.62
N SER A 106 11.04 6.06 -2.05
CA SER A 106 11.28 7.49 -2.23
C SER A 106 11.51 8.19 -0.89
N THR A 107 12.59 8.96 -0.82
CA THR A 107 12.88 9.90 0.27
C THR A 107 12.54 11.34 -0.10
N ASP A 108 11.94 11.54 -1.27
CA ASP A 108 11.49 12.81 -1.82
C ASP A 108 9.97 12.76 -2.04
N VAL A 109 9.24 13.76 -1.51
CA VAL A 109 7.77 13.82 -1.55
C VAL A 109 7.22 13.93 -2.97
N PHE A 110 7.95 14.63 -3.87
CA PHE A 110 7.56 14.74 -5.27
C PHE A 110 7.59 13.38 -5.95
N PHE A 111 8.69 12.63 -5.80
CA PHE A 111 8.81 11.30 -6.39
C PHE A 111 7.93 10.26 -5.69
N PHE A 112 7.71 10.39 -4.38
CA PHE A 112 6.71 9.58 -3.66
C PHE A 112 5.33 9.68 -4.32
N TYR A 113 4.86 10.90 -4.60
CA TYR A 113 3.60 11.14 -5.29
C TYR A 113 3.65 10.67 -6.76
N ALA A 114 4.70 11.02 -7.50
CA ALA A 114 4.83 10.69 -8.93
C ALA A 114 4.83 9.17 -9.19
N PHE A 115 5.45 8.38 -8.34
CA PHE A 115 5.44 6.93 -8.46
C PHE A 115 4.05 6.32 -8.20
N HIS A 116 3.25 6.91 -7.33
CA HIS A 116 1.86 6.49 -7.17
C HIS A 116 1.06 6.73 -8.46
N GLU A 117 1.20 7.90 -9.07
CA GLU A 117 0.53 8.24 -10.33
C GLU A 117 0.90 7.29 -11.48
N LEU A 118 2.14 6.80 -11.47
CA LEU A 118 2.63 5.86 -12.49
C LEU A 118 1.79 4.57 -12.57
N ALA A 119 1.15 4.14 -11.47
CA ALA A 119 0.34 2.94 -11.41
C ALA A 119 -1.11 3.15 -11.92
N LEU A 120 -1.60 4.38 -11.99
CA LEU A 120 -3.01 4.69 -12.27
C LEU A 120 -3.42 4.31 -13.70
N ILE A 121 -2.69 4.80 -14.70
CA ILE A 121 -2.99 4.54 -16.11
C ILE A 121 -2.89 3.05 -16.46
N PRO A 122 -1.83 2.31 -16.06
CA PRO A 122 -1.76 0.88 -16.28
C PRO A 122 -2.94 0.11 -15.64
N THR A 123 -3.40 0.53 -14.47
CA THR A 123 -4.57 -0.08 -13.82
C THR A 123 -5.84 0.07 -14.65
N PHE A 124 -6.08 1.24 -15.23
CA PHE A 124 -7.19 1.46 -16.15
C PHE A 124 -7.16 0.46 -17.31
N PHE A 125 -6.00 0.30 -17.97
CA PHE A 125 -5.85 -0.66 -19.06
C PHE A 125 -6.07 -2.10 -18.61
N MET A 126 -5.53 -2.49 -17.45
CA MET A 126 -5.67 -3.85 -16.92
C MET A 126 -7.14 -4.22 -16.71
N ILE A 127 -7.94 -3.33 -16.13
CA ILE A 127 -9.36 -3.59 -15.88
C ILE A 127 -10.16 -3.46 -17.19
N GLY A 128 -9.95 -2.40 -17.95
CA GLY A 128 -10.75 -2.11 -19.13
C GLY A 128 -10.56 -3.10 -20.29
N LEU A 129 -9.34 -3.61 -20.49
CA LEU A 129 -9.01 -4.51 -21.59
C LEU A 129 -9.12 -6.00 -21.21
N TRP A 130 -8.66 -6.38 -20.03
CA TRP A 130 -8.58 -7.79 -19.58
C TRP A 130 -9.44 -8.10 -18.36
N GLY A 131 -10.20 -7.14 -17.87
CA GLY A 131 -11.16 -7.36 -16.79
C GLY A 131 -12.30 -8.29 -17.19
N THR A 132 -12.99 -8.81 -16.18
CA THR A 132 -14.16 -9.70 -16.33
C THR A 132 -15.45 -8.95 -16.08
N GLY A 133 -16.54 -9.46 -16.63
CA GLY A 133 -17.88 -8.86 -16.54
C GLY A 133 -18.16 -7.84 -17.66
N GLU A 134 -19.45 -7.61 -17.92
CA GLU A 134 -19.92 -6.69 -18.96
C GLU A 134 -19.59 -5.23 -18.62
N ASP A 135 -19.62 -4.88 -17.32
CA ASP A 135 -19.37 -3.53 -16.81
C ASP A 135 -17.89 -3.19 -16.56
N ARG A 136 -16.95 -4.01 -17.06
CA ARG A 136 -15.51 -3.80 -16.79
C ARG A 136 -15.01 -2.40 -17.20
N VAL A 137 -15.52 -1.85 -18.29
CA VAL A 137 -15.11 -0.52 -18.78
C VAL A 137 -15.61 0.57 -17.84
N ASN A 138 -16.87 0.50 -17.41
CA ASN A 138 -17.45 1.44 -16.45
C ASN A 138 -16.72 1.32 -15.08
N THR A 139 -16.36 0.10 -14.69
CA THR A 139 -15.56 -0.16 -13.48
C THR A 139 -14.16 0.45 -13.60
N ALA A 140 -13.51 0.32 -14.77
CA ALA A 140 -12.22 0.95 -15.03
C ALA A 140 -12.30 2.49 -14.92
N TRP A 141 -13.33 3.10 -15.48
CA TRP A 141 -13.58 4.53 -15.33
C TRP A 141 -13.88 4.92 -13.88
N LYS A 142 -14.70 4.14 -13.18
CA LYS A 142 -15.05 4.41 -11.79
C LYS A 142 -13.80 4.45 -10.91
N ILE A 143 -12.94 3.43 -10.95
CA ILE A 143 -11.70 3.42 -10.15
C ILE A 143 -10.80 4.59 -10.53
N THR A 144 -10.63 4.85 -11.83
CA THR A 144 -9.75 5.92 -12.30
C THR A 144 -10.22 7.30 -11.82
N ILE A 145 -11.51 7.59 -11.91
CA ILE A 145 -12.07 8.86 -11.44
C ILE A 145 -11.88 9.00 -9.92
N TYR A 146 -12.18 7.95 -9.13
CA TYR A 146 -11.98 8.00 -7.69
C TYR A 146 -10.52 8.24 -7.32
N LEU A 147 -9.60 7.48 -7.92
CA LEU A 147 -8.17 7.62 -7.63
C LEU A 147 -7.63 8.98 -8.10
N ALA A 148 -8.05 9.47 -9.28
CA ALA A 148 -7.63 10.78 -9.78
C ALA A 148 -8.13 11.93 -8.87
N VAL A 149 -9.39 11.89 -8.43
CA VAL A 149 -9.91 12.88 -7.48
C VAL A 149 -9.16 12.81 -6.15
N GLY A 150 -8.95 11.59 -5.60
CA GLY A 150 -8.17 11.39 -4.38
C GLY A 150 -6.75 11.93 -4.51
N SER A 151 -6.14 11.70 -5.65
CA SER A 151 -4.78 12.13 -5.95
C SER A 151 -4.67 13.65 -6.08
N ILE A 152 -5.62 14.32 -6.71
CA ILE A 152 -5.67 15.79 -6.79
C ILE A 152 -5.83 16.40 -5.39
N VAL A 153 -6.71 15.84 -4.55
CA VAL A 153 -6.88 16.29 -3.16
C VAL A 153 -5.60 16.07 -2.37
N LEU A 154 -4.97 14.90 -2.54
CA LEU A 154 -3.66 14.61 -1.92
C LEU A 154 -2.60 15.61 -2.35
N LEU A 155 -2.50 15.90 -3.64
CA LEU A 155 -1.53 16.87 -4.17
C LEU A 155 -1.73 18.26 -3.56
N ALA A 156 -2.99 18.71 -3.43
CA ALA A 156 -3.30 19.97 -2.77
C ALA A 156 -2.82 19.98 -1.31
N GLY A 157 -3.02 18.89 -0.57
CA GLY A 157 -2.53 18.73 0.81
C GLY A 157 -0.99 18.73 0.89
N LEU A 158 -0.31 18.04 -0.02
CA LEU A 158 1.16 18.03 -0.10
C LEU A 158 1.73 19.40 -0.43
N ILE A 159 1.11 20.14 -1.36
CA ILE A 159 1.51 21.52 -1.68
C ILE A 159 1.31 22.43 -0.47
N ALA A 160 0.15 22.35 0.20
CA ALA A 160 -0.14 23.14 1.40
C ALA A 160 0.89 22.86 2.52
N PHE A 161 1.22 21.58 2.76
CA PHE A 161 2.25 21.16 3.70
C PHE A 161 3.61 21.75 3.35
N GLN A 162 3.99 21.66 2.09
CA GLN A 162 5.25 22.17 1.56
C GLN A 162 5.36 23.70 1.71
N MET A 163 4.27 24.43 1.44
CA MET A 163 4.26 25.90 1.55
C MET A 163 4.49 26.37 2.98
N GLN A 164 3.97 25.67 3.99
CA GLN A 164 4.21 26.01 5.40
C GLN A 164 5.68 25.79 5.81
N LEU A 165 6.35 24.84 5.19
CA LEU A 165 7.74 24.49 5.49
C LEU A 165 8.77 25.12 4.54
N SER A 166 8.35 26.06 3.67
CA SER A 166 9.21 26.71 2.67
C SER A 166 10.17 27.76 3.26
N GLN A 167 10.04 28.12 4.54
CA GLN A 167 10.98 28.99 5.22
C GLN A 167 12.36 28.33 5.25
N GLY A 168 13.36 28.99 4.64
CA GLY A 168 14.70 28.41 4.44
C GLY A 168 14.90 27.72 3.09
N GLY A 169 13.95 27.90 2.14
CA GLY A 169 14.00 27.35 0.78
C GLY A 169 13.07 26.17 0.59
N LEU A 170 12.57 26.01 -0.63
CA LEU A 170 11.70 24.92 -1.02
C LEU A 170 12.51 23.61 -1.10
N THR A 171 12.08 22.58 -0.38
CA THR A 171 12.69 21.24 -0.39
C THR A 171 11.59 20.17 -0.42
N PHE A 172 11.87 19.05 -1.07
CA PHE A 172 10.98 17.89 -1.10
C PHE A 172 11.54 16.69 -0.31
N ASP A 173 12.72 16.86 0.32
CA ASP A 173 13.35 15.82 1.12
C ASP A 173 12.58 15.55 2.41
N PHE A 174 12.15 14.30 2.62
CA PHE A 174 11.38 13.90 3.80
C PHE A 174 12.09 14.19 5.12
N THR A 175 13.41 13.98 5.19
CA THR A 175 14.18 14.20 6.42
C THR A 175 14.17 15.67 6.80
N THR A 176 14.48 16.55 5.86
CA THR A 176 14.46 18.00 6.06
C THR A 176 13.04 18.50 6.42
N LEU A 177 12.00 17.96 5.78
CA LEU A 177 10.62 18.33 6.07
C LEU A 177 10.21 17.88 7.48
N GLN A 178 10.64 16.70 7.90
CA GLN A 178 10.40 16.20 9.26
C GLN A 178 11.08 17.06 10.31
N GLU A 179 12.33 17.44 10.11
CA GLU A 179 13.07 18.34 11.00
C GLU A 179 12.41 19.72 11.12
N ARG A 180 11.99 20.31 10.00
CA ARG A 180 11.28 21.59 9.99
C ARG A 180 9.89 21.49 10.67
N ALA A 181 9.13 20.43 10.46
CA ALA A 181 7.88 20.23 11.13
C ALA A 181 8.06 20.08 12.64
N ALA A 182 9.08 19.34 13.09
CA ALA A 182 9.43 19.16 14.50
C ALA A 182 9.88 20.47 15.18
N SER A 183 10.40 21.46 14.44
CA SER A 183 10.75 22.77 14.98
C SER A 183 9.54 23.69 15.26
N GLY A 184 8.30 23.21 15.03
CA GLY A 184 7.08 23.99 15.24
C GLY A 184 6.78 25.02 14.14
N ALA A 185 7.34 24.84 12.95
CA ALA A 185 7.14 25.75 11.83
C ALA A 185 5.70 25.82 11.30
N ILE A 186 4.86 24.82 11.62
CA ILE A 186 3.44 24.75 11.20
C ILE A 186 2.54 25.04 12.39
N SER A 187 1.70 26.10 12.31
CA SER A 187 0.72 26.41 13.35
C SER A 187 -0.32 25.27 13.51
N ALA A 188 -0.90 25.14 14.71
CA ALA A 188 -1.93 24.12 14.99
C ALA A 188 -3.12 24.19 14.02
N GLU A 189 -3.57 25.41 13.68
CA GLU A 189 -4.66 25.62 12.73
C GLU A 189 -4.26 25.11 11.32
N ALA A 190 -3.05 25.43 10.85
CA ALA A 190 -2.55 24.96 9.56
C ALA A 190 -2.38 23.44 9.55
N GLN A 191 -1.87 22.83 10.63
CA GLN A 191 -1.80 21.38 10.77
C GLN A 191 -3.19 20.73 10.63
N GLY A 192 -4.23 21.31 11.22
CA GLY A 192 -5.61 20.82 11.11
C GLY A 192 -6.08 20.72 9.66
N TRP A 193 -5.98 21.80 8.89
CA TRP A 193 -6.44 21.80 7.50
C TRP A 193 -5.59 20.93 6.58
N ILE A 194 -4.28 20.95 6.76
CA ILE A 194 -3.35 20.09 5.98
C ILE A 194 -3.66 18.62 6.25
N PHE A 195 -3.77 18.25 7.53
CA PHE A 195 -4.06 16.86 7.91
C PHE A 195 -5.40 16.38 7.35
N LEU A 196 -6.46 17.20 7.43
CA LEU A 196 -7.77 16.86 6.85
C LEU A 196 -7.66 16.61 5.35
N THR A 197 -6.95 17.47 4.63
CA THR A 197 -6.79 17.34 3.18
C THR A 197 -6.00 16.09 2.82
N LEU A 198 -4.91 15.81 3.55
CA LEU A 198 -4.14 14.57 3.39
C LEU A 198 -4.95 13.33 3.77
N LEU A 199 -5.73 13.40 4.86
CA LEU A 199 -6.61 12.31 5.30
C LEU A 199 -7.66 11.97 4.23
N ILE A 200 -8.29 12.97 3.63
CA ILE A 200 -9.28 12.77 2.56
C ILE A 200 -8.59 12.21 1.32
N GLY A 201 -7.48 12.80 0.87
CA GLY A 201 -6.73 12.34 -0.30
C GLY A 201 -6.27 10.89 -0.15
N PHE A 202 -5.49 10.59 0.87
CA PHE A 202 -5.05 9.22 1.15
C PHE A 202 -6.22 8.29 1.45
N GLY A 203 -7.25 8.77 2.16
CA GLY A 203 -8.44 8.00 2.48
C GLY A 203 -9.20 7.53 1.25
N ILE A 204 -9.36 8.37 0.22
CA ILE A 204 -9.94 7.97 -1.06
C ILE A 204 -9.11 6.87 -1.72
N LEU A 205 -7.77 7.01 -1.74
CA LEU A 205 -6.86 6.03 -2.34
C LEU A 205 -6.86 4.68 -1.60
N VAL A 206 -7.07 4.70 -0.28
CA VAL A 206 -7.17 3.49 0.57
C VAL A 206 -8.56 2.89 0.57
N SER A 207 -9.57 3.61 0.09
CA SER A 207 -10.99 3.27 0.20
C SER A 207 -11.56 3.43 1.63
N LEU A 208 -11.25 4.55 2.29
CA LEU A 208 -11.88 4.94 3.56
C LEU A 208 -13.37 5.25 3.32
N PHE A 209 -14.25 4.80 4.22
CA PHE A 209 -15.67 5.19 4.17
C PHE A 209 -15.81 6.73 4.28
N PRO A 210 -16.69 7.34 3.48
CA PRO A 210 -17.64 6.76 2.52
C PRO A 210 -17.08 6.54 1.09
N PHE A 211 -15.81 6.84 0.85
CA PHE A 211 -15.17 6.80 -0.47
C PHE A 211 -14.73 5.39 -0.93
N HIS A 212 -15.29 4.33 -0.35
CA HIS A 212 -14.85 2.94 -0.54
C HIS A 212 -15.47 2.23 -1.76
N SER A 213 -16.53 2.77 -2.34
CA SER A 213 -17.41 2.05 -3.28
C SER A 213 -16.77 1.67 -4.62
N TRP A 214 -15.55 2.13 -4.90
CA TRP A 214 -14.79 1.78 -6.09
C TRP A 214 -14.02 0.46 -5.94
N ALA A 215 -13.57 0.13 -4.71
CA ALA A 215 -12.55 -0.88 -4.48
C ALA A 215 -13.04 -2.31 -4.78
N ALA A 216 -14.12 -2.76 -4.14
CA ALA A 216 -14.62 -4.12 -4.32
C ALA A 216 -15.03 -4.44 -5.77
N PRO A 217 -15.79 -3.60 -6.49
CA PRO A 217 -16.08 -3.82 -7.90
C PRO A 217 -14.82 -3.85 -8.79
N ALA A 218 -13.85 -2.96 -8.51
CA ALA A 218 -12.59 -2.93 -9.26
C ALA A 218 -11.80 -4.23 -9.12
N TYR A 219 -11.70 -4.75 -7.89
CA TYR A 219 -10.97 -6.00 -7.63
C TYR A 219 -11.70 -7.23 -8.18
N ALA A 220 -13.04 -7.24 -8.15
CA ALA A 220 -13.83 -8.33 -8.71
C ALA A 220 -13.73 -8.38 -10.25
N SER A 221 -13.69 -7.21 -10.89
CA SER A 221 -13.57 -7.10 -12.35
C SER A 221 -12.16 -7.29 -12.87
N ALA A 222 -11.13 -6.89 -12.11
CA ALA A 222 -9.74 -6.93 -12.55
C ALA A 222 -9.24 -8.38 -12.78
N PRO A 223 -8.24 -8.57 -13.69
CA PRO A 223 -7.47 -9.82 -13.72
C PRO A 223 -6.85 -10.11 -12.35
N ALA A 224 -6.79 -11.38 -11.94
CA ALA A 224 -6.28 -11.76 -10.62
C ALA A 224 -4.90 -11.13 -10.26
N PRO A 225 -3.89 -11.08 -11.15
CA PRO A 225 -2.63 -10.40 -10.86
C PRO A 225 -2.79 -8.91 -10.51
N THR A 226 -3.71 -8.23 -11.18
CA THR A 226 -4.00 -6.82 -10.90
C THR A 226 -4.67 -6.66 -9.53
N SER A 227 -5.63 -7.51 -9.19
CA SER A 227 -6.28 -7.51 -7.87
C SER A 227 -5.28 -7.81 -6.76
N MET A 228 -4.34 -8.76 -6.98
CA MET A 228 -3.24 -9.05 -6.06
C MET A 228 -2.39 -7.81 -5.79
N LEU A 229 -1.95 -7.11 -6.84
CA LEU A 229 -1.12 -5.90 -6.72
C LEU A 229 -1.88 -4.75 -6.06
N HIS A 230 -3.12 -4.51 -6.47
CA HIS A 230 -3.91 -3.39 -5.92
C HIS A 230 -4.28 -3.61 -4.46
N ALA A 231 -4.95 -4.72 -4.13
CA ALA A 231 -5.38 -5.00 -2.77
C ALA A 231 -4.20 -5.33 -1.85
N GLY A 232 -3.19 -6.06 -2.37
CA GLY A 232 -2.01 -6.46 -1.61
C GLY A 232 -1.02 -5.33 -1.35
N VAL A 233 -0.79 -4.44 -2.32
CA VAL A 233 0.33 -3.47 -2.27
C VAL A 233 -0.13 -2.02 -2.45
N LEU A 234 -0.72 -1.66 -3.61
CA LEU A 234 -0.97 -0.26 -3.96
C LEU A 234 -1.85 0.48 -2.96
N LYS A 235 -2.89 -0.20 -2.44
CA LYS A 235 -3.76 0.37 -1.41
C LYS A 235 -2.97 0.84 -0.17
N LYS A 236 -1.84 0.19 0.15
CA LYS A 236 -0.99 0.55 1.29
C LYS A 236 -0.24 1.86 1.09
N PHE A 237 -0.16 2.38 -0.14
CA PHE A 237 0.45 3.69 -0.40
C PHE A 237 -0.17 4.80 0.45
N GLY A 238 -1.50 4.90 0.49
CA GLY A 238 -2.16 5.94 1.27
C GLY A 238 -1.97 5.78 2.79
N LEU A 239 -1.95 4.54 3.29
CA LEU A 239 -1.66 4.25 4.69
C LEU A 239 -0.19 4.54 5.04
N TYR A 240 0.74 4.16 4.16
CA TYR A 240 2.15 4.49 4.29
C TYR A 240 2.35 6.01 4.34
N GLY A 241 1.66 6.76 3.45
CA GLY A 241 1.69 8.22 3.47
C GLY A 241 1.18 8.78 4.81
N LEU A 242 0.04 8.32 5.30
CA LEU A 242 -0.48 8.76 6.60
C LEU A 242 0.47 8.44 7.75
N LEU A 243 1.10 7.25 7.76
CA LEU A 243 2.12 6.89 8.76
C LEU A 243 3.33 7.83 8.72
N ARG A 244 3.69 8.34 7.51
CA ARG A 244 4.77 9.32 7.35
C ARG A 244 4.40 10.72 7.82
N PHE A 245 3.20 11.20 7.45
CA PHE A 245 2.79 12.58 7.70
C PHE A 245 2.18 12.79 9.08
N THR A 246 1.56 11.77 9.70
CA THR A 246 0.94 11.89 11.03
C THR A 246 1.90 12.40 12.11
N PRO A 247 3.14 11.90 12.25
CA PRO A 247 4.07 12.43 13.24
C PRO A 247 4.53 13.86 12.98
N MET A 248 4.42 14.33 11.74
CA MET A 248 4.76 15.71 11.37
C MET A 248 3.60 16.70 11.61
N LEU A 249 2.37 16.19 11.84
CA LEU A 249 1.15 16.96 12.00
C LEU A 249 0.35 16.48 13.24
N PRO A 250 0.96 16.47 14.44
CA PRO A 250 0.33 15.93 15.65
C PRO A 250 -0.97 16.63 16.01
N GLU A 251 -1.02 17.96 15.95
CA GLU A 251 -2.22 18.74 16.24
C GLU A 251 -3.33 18.52 15.19
N GLY A 252 -2.93 18.21 13.96
CA GLY A 252 -3.86 17.86 12.89
C GLY A 252 -4.57 16.54 13.17
N LEU A 253 -3.84 15.51 13.63
CA LEU A 253 -4.45 14.24 14.03
C LEU A 253 -5.39 14.45 15.24
N GLU A 254 -4.96 15.20 16.27
CA GLU A 254 -5.81 15.46 17.46
C GLU A 254 -7.11 16.15 17.07
N THR A 255 -7.03 17.17 16.20
CA THR A 255 -8.20 17.91 15.71
C THR A 255 -9.21 17.00 15.00
N TRP A 256 -8.73 16.08 14.16
CA TRP A 256 -9.59 15.27 13.30
C TRP A 256 -9.71 13.80 13.73
N ARG A 257 -9.16 13.43 14.89
CA ARG A 257 -9.22 12.06 15.43
C ARG A 257 -10.64 11.51 15.49
N ASN A 258 -11.58 12.29 16.02
CA ASN A 258 -12.97 11.85 16.14
C ASN A 258 -13.63 11.63 14.78
N LEU A 259 -13.34 12.48 13.78
CA LEU A 259 -13.79 12.25 12.41
C LEU A 259 -13.19 10.95 11.87
N LEU A 260 -11.87 10.75 12.01
CA LEU A 260 -11.20 9.53 11.57
C LEU A 260 -11.82 8.29 12.23
N LEU A 261 -12.12 8.33 13.54
CA LEU A 261 -12.79 7.23 14.25
C LEU A 261 -14.18 6.93 13.68
N VAL A 262 -14.97 7.91 13.35
CA VAL A 262 -16.29 7.72 12.73
C VAL A 262 -16.13 7.06 11.34
N LEU A 263 -15.20 7.54 10.52
CA LEU A 263 -14.96 7.01 9.17
C LEU A 263 -14.44 5.57 9.20
N LEU A 264 -13.46 5.26 10.07
CA LEU A 264 -12.93 3.89 10.17
C LEU A 264 -13.95 2.90 10.75
N ILE A 265 -14.84 3.33 11.63
CA ILE A 265 -15.97 2.50 12.10
C ILE A 265 -16.88 2.17 10.91
N GLY A 266 -17.11 3.10 10.00
CA GLY A 266 -17.80 2.83 8.73
C GLY A 266 -17.13 1.71 7.92
N ASN A 267 -15.79 1.71 7.80
CA ASN A 267 -15.08 0.59 7.18
C ASN A 267 -15.28 -0.73 7.94
N ILE A 268 -15.10 -0.72 9.27
CA ILE A 268 -15.11 -1.95 10.07
C ILE A 268 -16.52 -2.53 10.15
N LEU A 269 -17.52 -1.74 10.52
CA LEU A 269 -18.87 -2.24 10.77
C LEU A 269 -19.71 -2.26 9.49
N PHE A 270 -19.89 -1.10 8.83
CA PHE A 270 -20.78 -1.06 7.66
C PHE A 270 -20.25 -1.94 6.52
N VAL A 271 -18.99 -1.76 6.12
CA VAL A 271 -18.43 -2.60 5.05
C VAL A 271 -18.23 -4.04 5.52
N GLY A 272 -18.01 -4.29 6.81
CA GLY A 272 -18.02 -5.62 7.40
C GLY A 272 -19.35 -6.36 7.18
N PHE A 273 -20.48 -5.71 7.46
CA PHE A 273 -21.81 -6.29 7.17
C PHE A 273 -22.05 -6.47 5.68
N VAL A 274 -21.62 -5.52 4.84
CA VAL A 274 -21.68 -5.67 3.38
C VAL A 274 -20.87 -6.88 2.92
N THR A 275 -19.71 -7.15 3.55
CA THR A 275 -18.87 -8.31 3.25
C THR A 275 -19.60 -9.62 3.53
N LEU A 276 -20.30 -9.73 4.67
CA LEU A 276 -21.07 -10.92 5.04
C LEU A 276 -22.26 -11.19 4.09
N ALA A 277 -22.80 -10.14 3.48
CA ALA A 277 -23.94 -10.25 2.55
C ALA A 277 -23.51 -10.61 1.10
N GLN A 278 -22.21 -10.72 0.80
CA GLN A 278 -21.74 -11.04 -0.53
C GLN A 278 -22.09 -12.49 -0.94
N LYS A 279 -22.50 -12.66 -2.19
CA LYS A 279 -22.76 -13.98 -2.79
C LYS A 279 -21.61 -14.46 -3.67
N HIS A 280 -20.74 -13.55 -4.12
CA HIS A 280 -19.59 -13.84 -4.95
C HIS A 280 -18.30 -13.69 -4.16
N LEU A 281 -17.39 -14.65 -4.32
CA LEU A 281 -16.13 -14.71 -3.57
C LEU A 281 -15.23 -13.50 -3.80
N ASP A 282 -15.13 -13.03 -5.03
CA ASP A 282 -14.35 -11.84 -5.39
C ASP A 282 -14.91 -10.55 -4.76
N GLY A 283 -16.23 -10.40 -4.73
CA GLY A 283 -16.91 -9.33 -4.01
C GLY A 283 -16.66 -9.38 -2.50
N LEU A 284 -16.71 -10.60 -1.91
CA LEU A 284 -16.40 -10.83 -0.50
C LEU A 284 -14.95 -10.42 -0.19
N LEU A 285 -13.99 -10.90 -0.97
CA LEU A 285 -12.57 -10.56 -0.78
C LEU A 285 -12.31 -9.06 -0.93
N GLY A 286 -12.95 -8.41 -1.90
CA GLY A 286 -12.83 -6.97 -2.13
C GLY A 286 -13.34 -6.14 -0.96
N ASN A 287 -14.54 -6.43 -0.45
CA ASN A 287 -15.13 -5.74 0.70
C ASN A 287 -14.38 -6.07 2.00
N SER A 288 -13.96 -7.32 2.20
CA SER A 288 -13.11 -7.72 3.33
C SER A 288 -11.80 -6.91 3.34
N SER A 289 -11.18 -6.71 2.18
CA SER A 289 -9.98 -5.86 2.09
C SER A 289 -10.24 -4.39 2.47
N VAL A 290 -11.43 -3.86 2.16
CA VAL A 290 -11.84 -2.51 2.59
C VAL A 290 -12.03 -2.45 4.10
N MET A 291 -12.73 -3.44 4.66
CA MET A 291 -12.96 -3.54 6.10
C MET A 291 -11.64 -3.59 6.89
N HIS A 292 -10.65 -4.39 6.46
CA HIS A 292 -9.35 -4.52 7.13
C HIS A 292 -8.56 -3.20 7.15
N MET A 293 -8.72 -2.34 6.15
CA MET A 293 -8.08 -1.02 6.19
C MET A 293 -8.60 -0.16 7.35
N GLY A 294 -9.83 -0.37 7.79
CA GLY A 294 -10.37 0.28 8.98
C GLY A 294 -9.52 0.02 10.24
N TYR A 295 -9.03 -1.20 10.43
CA TYR A 295 -8.14 -1.52 11.56
C TYR A 295 -6.76 -0.86 11.43
N VAL A 296 -6.23 -0.69 10.22
CA VAL A 296 -4.99 0.06 10.02
C VAL A 296 -5.19 1.53 10.37
N PHE A 297 -6.30 2.13 9.93
CA PHE A 297 -6.67 3.49 10.34
C PHE A 297 -6.87 3.62 11.86
N LEU A 298 -7.39 2.58 12.53
CA LEU A 298 -7.51 2.55 13.99
C LEU A 298 -6.13 2.62 14.65
N GLY A 299 -5.14 1.87 14.15
CA GLY A 299 -3.77 1.95 14.63
C GLY A 299 -3.17 3.36 14.46
N ILE A 300 -3.44 4.03 13.33
CA ILE A 300 -3.02 5.43 13.11
C ILE A 300 -3.75 6.38 14.07
N ALA A 301 -5.07 6.23 14.24
CA ALA A 301 -5.87 7.06 15.12
C ALA A 301 -5.49 6.91 16.61
N SER A 302 -4.93 5.77 17.00
CA SER A 302 -4.50 5.52 18.39
C SER A 302 -3.19 6.22 18.76
N TRP A 303 -2.41 6.70 17.77
CA TRP A 303 -1.17 7.39 18.05
C TRP A 303 -1.41 8.76 18.70
N SER A 304 -0.55 9.14 19.63
CA SER A 304 -0.57 10.46 20.28
C SER A 304 0.87 10.94 20.52
N ALA A 305 1.12 12.20 20.20
CA ALA A 305 2.40 12.83 20.47
C ALA A 305 2.71 12.94 21.98
N ALA A 306 1.66 13.04 22.81
CA ALA A 306 1.81 13.16 24.26
C ALA A 306 2.34 11.90 24.93
N THR A 307 1.96 10.72 24.42
CA THR A 307 2.43 9.42 24.97
C THR A 307 3.62 8.87 24.22
N GLY A 308 3.79 9.21 22.96
CA GLY A 308 4.83 8.65 22.08
C GLY A 308 4.71 7.15 21.84
N GLU A 309 3.64 6.50 22.32
CA GLU A 309 3.50 5.04 22.26
C GLU A 309 3.30 4.54 20.84
N PRO A 310 4.23 3.70 20.31
CA PRO A 310 4.18 3.26 18.92
C PRO A 310 3.32 2.01 18.71
N ILE A 311 2.70 1.43 19.75
CA ILE A 311 2.02 0.12 19.70
C ILE A 311 0.98 0.09 18.57
N GLY A 312 0.13 1.12 18.48
CA GLY A 312 -0.90 1.19 17.43
C GLY A 312 -0.31 1.30 16.03
N LEU A 313 0.73 2.12 15.85
CA LEU A 313 1.42 2.24 14.56
C LEU A 313 2.12 0.94 14.17
N THR A 314 2.75 0.26 15.13
CA THR A 314 3.39 -1.05 14.92
C THR A 314 2.36 -2.09 14.50
N GLY A 315 1.21 -2.15 15.18
CA GLY A 315 0.09 -3.02 14.81
C GLY A 315 -0.44 -2.71 13.40
N ALA A 316 -0.57 -1.42 13.04
CA ALA A 316 -0.97 -1.00 11.72
C ALA A 316 0.00 -1.52 10.63
N VAL A 317 1.32 -1.39 10.83
CA VAL A 317 2.34 -1.86 9.88
C VAL A 317 2.32 -3.38 9.74
N LEU A 318 2.21 -4.11 10.86
CA LEU A 318 2.10 -5.57 10.84
C LEU A 318 0.86 -6.02 10.06
N LEU A 319 -0.28 -5.37 10.31
CA LEU A 319 -1.50 -5.68 9.58
C LEU A 319 -1.40 -5.31 8.09
N MET A 320 -0.74 -4.22 7.73
CA MET A 320 -0.49 -3.87 6.32
C MET A 320 0.28 -4.98 5.60
N PHE A 321 1.29 -5.56 6.23
CA PHE A 321 2.08 -6.65 5.69
C PHE A 321 1.27 -7.96 5.64
N GLY A 322 0.71 -8.40 6.77
CA GLY A 322 -0.02 -9.65 6.88
C GLY A 322 -1.26 -9.70 5.97
N HIS A 323 -2.08 -8.63 6.00
CA HIS A 323 -3.19 -8.48 5.07
C HIS A 323 -2.72 -8.44 3.61
N GLY A 324 -1.58 -7.78 3.33
CA GLY A 324 -1.04 -7.70 1.97
C GLY A 324 -0.75 -9.09 1.38
N ILE A 325 -0.09 -9.96 2.15
CA ILE A 325 0.22 -11.34 1.74
C ILE A 325 -1.06 -12.18 1.64
N SER A 326 -1.91 -12.16 2.67
CA SER A 326 -3.11 -13.01 2.72
C SER A 326 -4.11 -12.67 1.61
N ILE A 327 -4.37 -11.38 1.37
CA ILE A 327 -5.33 -10.96 0.34
C ILE A 327 -4.79 -11.18 -1.07
N ALA A 328 -3.47 -11.01 -1.31
CA ALA A 328 -2.87 -11.33 -2.59
C ALA A 328 -3.00 -12.82 -2.90
N LEU A 329 -2.72 -13.70 -1.92
CA LEU A 329 -2.91 -15.14 -2.08
C LEU A 329 -4.37 -15.49 -2.36
N LEU A 330 -5.32 -14.92 -1.61
CA LEU A 330 -6.75 -15.17 -1.80
C LEU A 330 -7.24 -14.75 -3.20
N PHE A 331 -6.84 -13.56 -3.70
CA PHE A 331 -7.20 -13.13 -5.06
C PHE A 331 -6.55 -14.01 -6.13
N GLY A 332 -5.28 -14.40 -5.94
CA GLY A 332 -4.59 -15.32 -6.84
C GLY A 332 -5.29 -16.68 -6.92
N LEU A 333 -5.65 -17.26 -5.78
CA LEU A 333 -6.37 -18.53 -5.71
C LEU A 333 -7.79 -18.40 -6.27
N ALA A 334 -8.53 -17.32 -5.96
CA ALA A 334 -9.85 -17.06 -6.52
C ALA A 334 -9.81 -16.96 -8.05
N GLY A 335 -8.79 -16.29 -8.61
CA GLY A 335 -8.57 -16.24 -10.06
C GLY A 335 -8.38 -17.62 -10.66
N LYS A 336 -7.53 -18.47 -10.07
CA LYS A 336 -7.34 -19.85 -10.53
C LYS A 336 -8.58 -20.73 -10.40
N LEU A 337 -9.37 -20.48 -9.35
CA LEU A 337 -10.65 -21.16 -9.17
C LEU A 337 -11.63 -20.77 -10.27
N ARG A 338 -11.75 -19.45 -10.56
CA ARG A 338 -12.59 -18.94 -11.65
C ARG A 338 -12.19 -19.53 -13.01
N ASP A 339 -10.88 -19.60 -13.29
CA ASP A 339 -10.38 -20.18 -14.55
C ASP A 339 -10.76 -21.67 -14.72
N ARG A 340 -10.89 -22.41 -13.61
CA ARG A 340 -11.20 -23.86 -13.64
C ARG A 340 -12.69 -24.14 -13.60
N VAL A 341 -13.44 -23.40 -12.79
CA VAL A 341 -14.87 -23.69 -12.49
C VAL A 341 -15.81 -22.78 -13.29
N GLY A 342 -15.30 -21.65 -13.80
CA GLY A 342 -16.08 -20.68 -14.59
C GLY A 342 -16.93 -19.73 -13.74
N THR A 343 -16.99 -19.91 -12.41
CA THR A 343 -17.78 -19.06 -11.50
C THR A 343 -17.10 -18.86 -10.17
N LEU A 344 -17.39 -17.73 -9.50
CA LEU A 344 -17.04 -17.45 -8.11
C LEU A 344 -18.28 -17.27 -7.22
N GLU A 345 -19.46 -17.69 -7.70
CA GLU A 345 -20.69 -17.71 -6.91
C GLU A 345 -20.58 -18.79 -5.84
N MET A 346 -20.59 -18.38 -4.56
CA MET A 346 -20.24 -19.28 -3.45
C MET A 346 -21.20 -20.45 -3.28
N GLU A 347 -22.49 -20.27 -3.61
CA GLU A 347 -23.49 -21.34 -3.56
C GLU A 347 -23.17 -22.49 -4.54
N LYS A 348 -22.43 -22.20 -5.63
CA LYS A 348 -22.00 -23.19 -6.63
C LYS A 348 -20.64 -23.81 -6.33
N LEU A 349 -19.93 -23.33 -5.30
CA LEU A 349 -18.57 -23.76 -4.93
C LEU A 349 -18.62 -24.79 -3.79
N GLY A 350 -19.23 -25.94 -4.01
CA GLY A 350 -19.29 -27.03 -3.03
C GLY A 350 -18.25 -28.12 -3.25
N GLY A 351 -17.79 -28.79 -2.18
CA GLY A 351 -16.97 -30.01 -2.24
C GLY A 351 -15.53 -29.84 -2.69
N LEU A 352 -14.99 -28.62 -2.74
CA LEU A 352 -13.63 -28.31 -3.23
C LEU A 352 -12.55 -29.07 -2.47
N GLY A 353 -12.70 -29.24 -1.14
CA GLY A 353 -11.73 -29.96 -0.32
C GLY A 353 -11.53 -31.41 -0.72
N LYS A 354 -12.55 -32.07 -1.28
CA LYS A 354 -12.45 -33.42 -1.78
C LYS A 354 -11.79 -33.50 -3.18
N GLN A 355 -12.08 -32.52 -4.04
CA GLN A 355 -11.63 -32.50 -5.42
C GLN A 355 -10.22 -31.92 -5.59
N ILE A 356 -9.89 -30.86 -4.85
CA ILE A 356 -8.63 -30.13 -4.93
C ILE A 356 -8.09 -29.83 -3.51
N PRO A 357 -7.64 -30.84 -2.76
CA PRO A 357 -7.33 -30.70 -1.33
C PRO A 357 -6.22 -29.70 -1.03
N ILE A 358 -5.13 -29.67 -1.80
CA ILE A 358 -4.00 -28.73 -1.62
C ILE A 358 -4.49 -27.29 -1.79
N PHE A 359 -5.26 -27.02 -2.84
CA PHE A 359 -5.84 -25.72 -3.08
C PHE A 359 -6.73 -25.28 -1.93
N SER A 360 -7.62 -26.16 -1.46
CA SER A 360 -8.54 -25.87 -0.37
C SER A 360 -7.82 -25.64 0.95
N PHE A 361 -6.72 -26.36 1.20
CA PHE A 361 -5.86 -26.14 2.36
C PHE A 361 -5.19 -24.75 2.30
N LEU A 362 -4.59 -24.39 1.17
CA LEU A 362 -3.95 -23.08 0.99
C LEU A 362 -4.97 -21.94 1.07
N PHE A 363 -6.15 -22.13 0.48
CA PHE A 363 -7.23 -21.15 0.57
C PHE A 363 -7.72 -20.97 2.00
N GLY A 364 -7.93 -22.09 2.73
CA GLY A 364 -8.30 -22.08 4.14
C GLY A 364 -7.24 -21.40 5.01
N LEU A 365 -5.96 -21.71 4.80
CA LEU A 365 -4.86 -21.06 5.51
C LEU A 365 -4.84 -19.54 5.29
N ALA A 366 -5.01 -19.10 4.05
CA ALA A 366 -5.05 -17.67 3.73
C ALA A 366 -6.31 -16.98 4.31
N ALA A 367 -7.46 -17.68 4.32
CA ALA A 367 -8.69 -17.17 4.92
C ALA A 367 -8.57 -17.04 6.44
N PHE A 368 -8.00 -18.03 7.13
CA PHE A 368 -7.72 -17.96 8.56
C PHE A 368 -6.68 -16.89 8.90
N ALA A 369 -5.63 -16.74 8.08
CA ALA A 369 -4.69 -15.64 8.23
C ALA A 369 -5.40 -14.29 8.11
N SER A 370 -6.28 -14.13 7.12
CA SER A 370 -7.07 -12.90 6.95
C SER A 370 -8.07 -12.68 8.10
N ALA A 371 -8.57 -13.73 8.74
CA ALA A 371 -9.47 -13.64 9.89
C ALA A 371 -8.74 -13.33 11.22
N GLY A 372 -7.40 -13.28 11.22
CA GLY A 372 -6.63 -12.98 12.42
C GLY A 372 -6.38 -14.19 13.31
N LEU A 373 -6.28 -15.41 12.76
CA LEU A 373 -5.96 -16.59 13.55
C LEU A 373 -4.53 -16.47 14.12
N PRO A 374 -4.32 -16.59 15.45
CA PRO A 374 -2.99 -16.54 16.04
C PRO A 374 -2.03 -17.59 15.45
N GLY A 375 -0.80 -17.15 15.15
CA GLY A 375 0.23 -18.02 14.56
C GLY A 375 0.29 -18.01 13.04
N VAL A 376 -0.61 -17.31 12.36
CA VAL A 376 -0.52 -16.92 10.95
C VAL A 376 -0.43 -15.39 10.82
N ALA A 377 -0.15 -14.86 9.67
CA ALA A 377 0.39 -13.50 9.45
C ALA A 377 -0.40 -12.27 10.01
N ASN A 378 -1.52 -12.43 10.67
CA ASN A 378 -2.31 -11.31 11.25
C ASN A 378 -2.43 -11.42 12.77
#